data_52483e3864f3c128e7a26470acb5fc47
#
_entry.id   52483e3864f3c128e7a26470acb5fc47
#
_cell.length_a   1.000
_cell.length_b   1.000
_cell.length_c   1.000
_cell.angle_alpha   90.00
_cell.angle_beta   90.00
_cell.angle_gamma   90.00
#
_symmetry.space_group_name_H-M   'P 1'
#
loop_
_entity.id
_entity.type
_entity.pdbx_description
1 polymer ?
#
loop_
_entity_poly.entity_id
_entity_poly.type
_entity_poly.pdbx_seq_one_letter_code
_entity_poly.pdbx_strand_id
1 'polypeptide(L)'
;SMGDALSDVALDMDEIQMLKDYIQNNSENQRYWLSILPKNQTKRLNPCSPEIPKELNPNENYFTLIRTCANLPSPTLTANGSKRSGAGLFHWNEDRKFTIRELMRLQGLPEDYELTGTFDQKAERIGRMVAPKVMAEIANRIYDRILKPYKEATQ
;
A
#
# COMPACT_ATOMS: atom_id res chain seq x y z
N SER A 1 8.10 -12.42 -1.04
CA SER A 1 6.66 -12.09 -1.13
C SER A 1 6.25 -11.08 -0.08
N MET A 2 5.01 -10.59 -0.14
CA MET A 2 4.45 -9.70 0.91
C MET A 2 4.34 -10.42 2.24
N GLY A 3 3.90 -11.67 2.24
CA GLY A 3 3.78 -12.48 3.45
C GLY A 3 5.13 -12.65 4.16
N ASP A 4 6.20 -12.95 3.43
CA ASP A 4 7.54 -13.06 4.00
C ASP A 4 8.04 -11.73 4.55
N ALA A 5 7.79 -10.63 3.82
CA ALA A 5 8.22 -9.29 4.24
C ALA A 5 7.52 -8.80 5.51
N LEU A 6 6.31 -9.29 5.80
CA LEU A 6 5.51 -8.84 6.94
C LEU A 6 5.41 -9.88 8.08
N SER A 7 6.04 -11.04 7.94
CA SER A 7 5.91 -12.16 8.89
C SER A 7 6.38 -11.84 10.33
N ASP A 8 7.33 -10.91 10.47
CA ASP A 8 7.95 -10.50 11.73
C ASP A 8 7.66 -9.04 12.11
N VAL A 9 6.75 -8.37 11.41
CA VAL A 9 6.38 -6.99 11.73
C VAL A 9 5.65 -6.94 13.07
N ALA A 10 6.15 -6.13 13.99
CA ALA A 10 5.45 -5.85 15.24
C ALA A 10 4.14 -5.10 14.94
N LEU A 11 3.01 -5.76 15.21
CA LEU A 11 1.69 -5.22 14.94
C LEU A 11 1.20 -4.37 16.12
N ASP A 12 0.72 -3.18 15.82
CA ASP A 12 -0.03 -2.34 16.75
C ASP A 12 -1.50 -2.76 16.71
N MET A 13 -1.97 -3.40 17.77
CA MET A 13 -3.33 -3.94 17.84
C MET A 13 -4.38 -2.83 17.89
N ASP A 14 -4.08 -1.67 18.47
CA ASP A 14 -4.99 -0.53 18.50
C ASP A 14 -5.14 0.07 17.09
N GLU A 15 -4.04 0.15 16.35
CA GLU A 15 -4.06 0.60 14.95
C GLU A 15 -4.85 -0.39 14.07
N ILE A 16 -4.67 -1.69 14.26
CA ILE A 16 -5.44 -2.72 13.55
C ILE A 16 -6.94 -2.59 13.86
N GLN A 17 -7.30 -2.43 15.12
CA GLN A 17 -8.70 -2.29 15.51
C GLN A 17 -9.31 -1.03 14.90
N MET A 18 -8.60 0.09 14.96
CA MET A 18 -9.02 1.35 14.32
C MET A 18 -9.27 1.16 12.81
N LEU A 19 -8.41 0.42 12.11
CA LEU A 19 -8.56 0.16 10.68
C LEU A 19 -9.74 -0.75 10.36
N LYS A 20 -10.02 -1.75 11.20
CA LYS A 20 -11.19 -2.62 11.09
C LYS A 20 -12.47 -1.84 11.33
N ASP A 21 -12.51 -1.04 12.40
CA ASP A 21 -13.65 -0.21 12.75
C ASP A 21 -13.95 0.83 11.66
N TYR A 22 -12.91 1.38 11.05
CA TYR A 22 -13.08 2.28 9.91
C TYR A 22 -13.85 1.62 8.77
N ILE A 23 -13.52 0.39 8.40
CA ILE A 23 -14.22 -0.36 7.35
C ILE A 23 -15.66 -0.67 7.76
N GLN A 24 -15.87 -1.09 9.01
CA GLN A 24 -17.20 -1.46 9.50
C GLN A 24 -18.16 -0.25 9.58
N ASN A 25 -17.64 0.93 9.91
CA ASN A 25 -18.46 2.11 10.15
C ASN A 25 -18.65 3.01 8.92
N ASN A 26 -17.85 2.86 7.86
CA ASN A 26 -17.73 3.91 6.85
C ASN A 26 -18.60 3.77 5.62
N SER A 27 -18.91 2.64 5.12
CA SER A 27 -19.96 2.50 4.11
C SER A 27 -20.36 1.05 3.88
N GLU A 28 -21.63 0.85 3.70
CA GLU A 28 -22.22 -0.42 3.30
C GLU A 28 -21.60 -0.94 1.99
N ASN A 29 -21.31 -0.04 1.07
CA ASN A 29 -20.69 -0.33 -0.22
C ASN A 29 -19.29 -0.93 -0.08
N GLN A 30 -18.45 -0.40 0.81
CA GLN A 30 -17.10 -0.93 1.04
C GLN A 30 -17.13 -2.35 1.62
N ARG A 31 -18.03 -2.58 2.58
CA ARG A 31 -18.22 -3.92 3.17
C ARG A 31 -18.64 -4.92 2.11
N TYR A 32 -19.59 -4.55 1.26
CA TYR A 32 -20.01 -5.39 0.14
C TYR A 32 -18.85 -5.68 -0.82
N TRP A 33 -18.12 -4.66 -1.24
CA TRP A 33 -16.99 -4.83 -2.16
C TRP A 33 -15.90 -5.73 -1.58
N LEU A 34 -15.59 -5.59 -0.31
CA LEU A 34 -14.63 -6.47 0.37
C LEU A 34 -15.14 -7.91 0.50
N SER A 35 -16.44 -8.11 0.67
CA SER A 35 -17.04 -9.45 0.79
C SER A 35 -16.96 -10.26 -0.51
N ILE A 36 -17.03 -9.60 -1.67
CA ILE A 36 -16.93 -10.26 -2.98
C ILE A 36 -15.49 -10.45 -3.47
N LEU A 37 -14.51 -9.84 -2.80
CA LEU A 37 -13.10 -10.03 -3.13
C LEU A 37 -12.53 -11.24 -2.39
N PRO A 38 -12.08 -12.28 -3.10
CA PRO A 38 -11.53 -13.47 -2.47
C PRO A 38 -10.27 -13.11 -1.64
N LYS A 39 -10.17 -13.74 -0.45
CA LYS A 39 -9.00 -13.60 0.41
C LYS A 39 -7.78 -14.29 -0.21
N ASN A 40 -6.61 -13.72 0.06
CA ASN A 40 -5.31 -14.22 -0.40
C ASN A 40 -5.17 -14.41 -1.92
N GLN A 41 -5.90 -13.61 -2.68
CA GLN A 41 -5.78 -13.55 -4.14
C GLN A 41 -5.70 -12.09 -4.56
N THR A 42 -4.73 -11.75 -5.41
CA THR A 42 -4.68 -10.40 -5.96
C THR A 42 -5.85 -10.21 -6.93
N LYS A 43 -6.89 -9.58 -6.45
CA LYS A 43 -8.03 -9.18 -7.28
C LYS A 43 -8.25 -7.67 -7.18
N ARG A 44 -8.47 -7.07 -8.33
CA ARG A 44 -8.84 -5.67 -8.45
C ARG A 44 -10.34 -5.59 -8.72
N LEU A 45 -11.02 -4.77 -7.96
CA LEU A 45 -12.41 -4.43 -8.20
C LEU A 45 -12.49 -2.99 -8.66
N ASN A 46 -12.93 -2.80 -9.88
CA ASN A 46 -13.29 -1.48 -10.38
C ASN A 46 -14.75 -1.22 -10.00
N PRO A 47 -15.08 -0.12 -9.32
CA PRO A 47 -16.46 0.22 -8.97
C PRO A 47 -17.42 0.34 -10.18
N CYS A 48 -16.87 0.57 -11.38
CA CYS A 48 -17.66 0.57 -12.63
C CYS A 48 -17.76 -0.81 -13.27
N SER A 49 -17.28 -1.88 -12.60
CA SER A 49 -17.45 -3.25 -13.10
C SER A 49 -18.93 -3.65 -13.12
N PRO A 50 -19.38 -4.38 -14.16
CA PRO A 50 -20.75 -4.90 -14.22
C PRO A 50 -21.11 -5.85 -13.05
N GLU A 51 -20.09 -6.33 -12.30
CA GLU A 51 -20.29 -7.15 -11.08
C GLU A 51 -20.82 -6.32 -9.90
N ILE A 52 -20.77 -4.98 -9.99
CA ILE A 52 -21.22 -4.08 -8.92
C ILE A 52 -22.58 -3.49 -9.31
N PRO A 53 -23.61 -3.68 -8.49
CA PRO A 53 -24.89 -3.00 -8.67
C PRO A 53 -24.71 -1.47 -8.73
N LYS A 54 -25.37 -0.82 -9.67
CA LYS A 54 -25.27 0.65 -9.85
C LYS A 54 -25.66 1.44 -8.61
N GLU A 55 -26.57 0.91 -7.82
CA GLU A 55 -27.03 1.48 -6.55
C GLU A 55 -25.91 1.59 -5.52
N LEU A 56 -24.90 0.72 -5.61
CA LEU A 56 -23.73 0.71 -4.74
C LEU A 56 -22.58 1.61 -5.24
N ASN A 57 -22.71 2.22 -6.40
CA ASN A 57 -21.76 3.20 -6.94
C ASN A 57 -22.49 4.39 -7.60
N PRO A 58 -23.39 5.10 -6.88
CA PRO A 58 -24.22 6.15 -7.44
C PRO A 58 -23.41 7.36 -7.97
N ASN A 59 -22.17 7.52 -7.52
CA ASN A 59 -21.28 8.62 -7.91
C ASN A 59 -20.26 8.22 -8.97
N GLU A 60 -20.39 7.06 -9.59
CA GLU A 60 -19.46 6.52 -10.61
C GLU A 60 -17.97 6.68 -10.22
N ASN A 61 -17.64 6.36 -8.96
CA ASN A 61 -16.27 6.44 -8.48
C ASN A 61 -15.37 5.45 -9.20
N TYR A 62 -14.28 5.94 -9.80
CA TYR A 62 -13.32 5.16 -10.57
C TYR A 62 -12.19 4.54 -9.75
N PHE A 63 -12.17 4.75 -8.43
CA PHE A 63 -11.06 4.28 -7.60
C PHE A 63 -11.10 2.77 -7.41
N THR A 64 -10.07 2.11 -7.89
CA THR A 64 -9.92 0.66 -7.80
C THR A 64 -9.63 0.22 -6.37
N LEU A 65 -10.40 -0.74 -5.87
CA LEU A 65 -10.11 -1.48 -4.65
C LEU A 65 -9.29 -2.72 -5.00
N ILE A 66 -8.20 -2.96 -4.29
CA ILE A 66 -7.26 -4.05 -4.57
C ILE A 66 -7.07 -4.88 -3.31
N ARG A 67 -7.59 -6.11 -3.29
CA ARG A 67 -7.17 -7.11 -2.32
C ARG A 67 -5.83 -7.66 -2.76
N THR A 68 -4.88 -7.71 -1.85
CA THR A 68 -3.53 -8.20 -2.12
C THR A 68 -3.41 -9.72 -1.92
N CYS A 69 -2.25 -10.29 -2.17
CA CYS A 69 -1.95 -11.71 -1.96
C CYS A 69 -0.60 -11.85 -1.25
N ALA A 70 -0.55 -12.65 -0.17
CA ALA A 70 0.66 -12.85 0.61
C ALA A 70 1.84 -13.37 -0.21
N ASN A 71 1.57 -14.23 -1.18
CA ASN A 71 2.60 -14.93 -1.98
C ASN A 71 3.15 -14.10 -3.16
N LEU A 72 2.64 -12.89 -3.38
CA LEU A 72 3.04 -12.03 -4.49
C LEU A 72 3.74 -10.75 -3.99
N PRO A 73 4.50 -10.05 -4.85
CA PRO A 73 4.98 -8.72 -4.55
C PRO A 73 3.83 -7.74 -4.29
N SER A 74 4.10 -6.71 -3.47
CA SER A 74 3.13 -5.63 -3.27
C SER A 74 2.85 -4.90 -4.58
N PRO A 75 1.58 -4.62 -4.90
CA PRO A 75 1.27 -3.59 -5.88
C PRO A 75 1.82 -2.24 -5.42
N THR A 76 1.91 -1.28 -6.35
CA THR A 76 2.39 0.07 -6.06
C THR A 76 1.62 0.71 -4.90
N LEU A 77 2.35 1.14 -3.87
CA LEU A 77 1.81 1.98 -2.81
C LEU A 77 1.62 3.40 -3.35
N THR A 78 0.43 3.94 -3.22
CA THR A 78 0.12 5.30 -3.66
C THR A 78 -0.33 6.17 -2.51
N ALA A 79 -0.14 7.48 -2.61
CA ALA A 79 -0.51 8.43 -1.57
C ALA A 79 -1.97 8.30 -1.11
N ASN A 80 -2.90 8.15 -2.03
CA ASN A 80 -4.32 8.02 -1.70
C ASN A 80 -4.75 6.58 -1.42
N GLY A 81 -4.14 5.60 -2.09
CA GLY A 81 -4.47 4.19 -1.92
C GLY A 81 -4.03 3.59 -0.60
N SER A 82 -3.09 4.22 0.10
CA SER A 82 -2.58 3.78 1.40
C SER A 82 -3.34 4.40 2.59
N LYS A 83 -4.06 5.49 2.38
CA LYS A 83 -4.88 6.14 3.42
C LYS A 83 -6.11 5.32 3.81
N ARG A 84 -6.77 5.73 4.89
CA ARG A 84 -8.11 5.26 5.25
C ARG A 84 -9.13 5.76 4.22
N SER A 85 -9.26 5.06 3.14
CA SER A 85 -10.21 5.38 2.06
C SER A 85 -10.80 4.10 1.48
N GLY A 86 -11.89 4.21 0.74
CA GLY A 86 -12.53 3.08 0.07
C GLY A 86 -11.73 2.49 -1.09
N ALA A 87 -10.68 3.17 -1.52
CA ALA A 87 -9.87 2.77 -2.65
C ALA A 87 -8.49 2.24 -2.23
N GLY A 88 -7.78 1.64 -3.18
CA GLY A 88 -6.39 1.20 -3.01
C GLY A 88 -6.23 -0.16 -2.37
N LEU A 89 -5.12 -0.35 -1.64
CA LEU A 89 -4.70 -1.66 -1.17
C LEU A 89 -5.38 -2.07 0.12
N PHE A 90 -5.82 -3.33 0.17
CA PHE A 90 -6.35 -4.00 1.35
C PHE A 90 -5.52 -5.24 1.67
N HIS A 91 -5.44 -5.53 2.96
CA HIS A 91 -4.74 -6.70 3.47
C HIS A 91 -5.31 -7.99 2.85
N TRP A 92 -4.45 -8.99 2.58
CA TRP A 92 -4.82 -10.20 1.83
C TRP A 92 -5.85 -11.08 2.55
N ASN A 93 -5.81 -11.12 3.88
CA ASN A 93 -6.63 -12.05 4.67
C ASN A 93 -7.62 -11.34 5.63
N GLU A 94 -7.40 -10.06 5.91
CA GLU A 94 -8.23 -9.27 6.81
C GLU A 94 -8.93 -8.14 6.05
N ASP A 95 -10.11 -7.76 6.52
CA ASP A 95 -10.88 -6.66 5.93
C ASP A 95 -10.44 -5.34 6.56
N ARG A 96 -9.19 -4.96 6.29
CA ARG A 96 -8.56 -3.72 6.73
C ARG A 96 -7.52 -3.22 5.74
N LYS A 97 -7.12 -1.97 5.90
CA LYS A 97 -5.92 -1.42 5.29
C LYS A 97 -4.66 -1.97 5.97
N PHE A 98 -3.51 -1.73 5.37
CA PHE A 98 -2.22 -1.98 6.01
C PHE A 98 -1.96 -0.96 7.12
N THR A 99 -1.32 -1.40 8.20
CA THR A 99 -0.79 -0.53 9.25
C THR A 99 0.37 0.32 8.73
N ILE A 100 0.73 1.36 9.45
CA ILE A 100 1.89 2.20 9.07
C ILE A 100 3.18 1.38 9.05
N ARG A 101 3.39 0.48 10.02
CA ARG A 101 4.56 -0.39 10.05
C ARG A 101 4.61 -1.36 8.87
N GLU A 102 3.49 -1.97 8.53
CA GLU A 102 3.39 -2.82 7.33
C GLU A 102 3.71 -2.02 6.06
N LEU A 103 3.16 -0.82 5.90
CA LEU A 103 3.43 0.05 4.75
C LEU A 103 4.92 0.47 4.68
N MET A 104 5.53 0.80 5.82
CA MET A 104 6.95 1.15 5.90
C MET A 104 7.82 -0.04 5.45
N ARG A 105 7.54 -1.23 5.95
CA ARG A 105 8.27 -2.44 5.60
C ARG A 105 8.12 -2.78 4.11
N LEU A 106 6.91 -2.68 3.55
CA LEU A 106 6.66 -2.90 2.12
C LEU A 106 7.41 -1.91 1.23
N GLN A 107 7.62 -0.69 1.71
CA GLN A 107 8.39 0.35 1.01
C GLN A 107 9.90 0.24 1.23
N GLY A 108 10.33 -0.62 2.15
CA GLY A 108 11.74 -0.85 2.48
C GLY A 108 12.36 0.24 3.34
N LEU A 109 11.55 0.90 4.17
CA LEU A 109 12.04 1.83 5.20
C LEU A 109 12.71 1.06 6.34
N PRO A 110 13.72 1.65 7.00
CA PRO A 110 14.29 1.11 8.23
C PRO A 110 13.23 1.02 9.35
N GLU A 111 13.40 0.04 10.25
CA GLU A 111 12.45 -0.19 11.36
C GLU A 111 12.43 0.95 12.38
N ASP A 112 13.55 1.65 12.52
CA ASP A 112 13.74 2.79 13.41
C ASP A 112 13.35 4.12 12.78
N TYR A 113 12.84 4.10 11.54
CA TYR A 113 12.40 5.33 10.87
C TYR A 113 11.11 5.85 11.49
N GLU A 114 11.15 7.09 11.99
CA GLU A 114 10.00 7.71 12.64
C GLU A 114 9.21 8.62 11.69
N LEU A 115 7.92 8.35 11.59
CA LEU A 115 6.96 9.21 10.89
C LEU A 115 6.07 9.94 11.89
N THR A 116 5.97 11.25 11.75
CA THR A 116 5.11 12.11 12.58
C THR A 116 3.78 12.41 11.89
N GLY A 117 2.76 12.75 12.65
CA GLY A 117 1.44 13.14 12.17
C GLY A 117 0.38 12.05 12.30
N THR A 118 -0.80 12.31 11.73
CA THR A 118 -1.93 11.37 11.73
C THR A 118 -1.64 10.15 10.85
N PHE A 119 -2.43 9.09 11.02
CA PHE A 119 -2.35 7.90 10.17
C PHE A 119 -2.35 8.25 8.67
N ASP A 120 -3.32 9.06 8.24
CA ASP A 120 -3.45 9.40 6.82
C ASP A 120 -2.27 10.23 6.28
N GLN A 121 -1.69 11.10 7.11
CA GLN A 121 -0.49 11.86 6.75
C GLN A 121 0.74 10.95 6.63
N LYS A 122 0.90 10.00 7.56
CA LYS A 122 1.98 9.01 7.50
C LYS A 122 1.85 8.13 6.26
N ALA A 123 0.65 7.57 6.02
CA ALA A 123 0.36 6.73 4.86
C ALA A 123 0.57 7.47 3.54
N GLU A 124 0.17 8.74 3.47
CA GLU A 124 0.40 9.59 2.30
C GLU A 124 1.89 9.78 2.00
N ARG A 125 2.70 10.08 3.02
CA ARG A 125 4.14 10.26 2.86
C ARG A 125 4.81 8.98 2.36
N ILE A 126 4.44 7.82 2.93
CA ILE A 126 4.94 6.53 2.46
C ILE A 126 4.56 6.29 0.99
N GLY A 127 3.32 6.60 0.61
CA GLY A 127 2.85 6.40 -0.76
C GLY A 127 3.43 7.39 -1.78
N ARG A 128 4.03 8.50 -1.35
CA ARG A 128 4.70 9.49 -2.21
C ARG A 128 6.19 9.25 -2.38
N MET A 129 6.79 8.45 -1.51
CA MET A 129 8.23 8.24 -1.56
C MET A 129 8.63 7.23 -2.63
N VAL A 130 9.84 7.38 -3.13
CA VAL A 130 10.52 6.34 -3.90
C VAL A 130 11.17 5.38 -2.91
N ALA A 131 11.01 4.07 -3.12
CA ALA A 131 11.59 3.06 -2.25
C ALA A 131 13.12 3.26 -2.13
N PRO A 132 13.70 3.32 -0.90
CA PRO A 132 15.11 3.61 -0.70
C PRO A 132 16.05 2.67 -1.47
N LYS A 133 15.73 1.39 -1.51
CA LYS A 133 16.52 0.39 -2.27
C LYS A 133 16.56 0.69 -3.77
N VAL A 134 15.44 1.14 -4.35
CA VAL A 134 15.37 1.51 -5.78
C VAL A 134 16.24 2.74 -6.05
N MET A 135 16.17 3.76 -5.16
CA MET A 135 17.02 4.94 -5.30
C MET A 135 18.51 4.63 -5.14
N ALA A 136 18.88 3.73 -4.22
CA ALA A 136 20.26 3.31 -4.05
C ALA A 136 20.80 2.63 -5.33
N GLU A 137 20.03 1.74 -5.94
CA GLU A 137 20.41 1.10 -7.21
C GLU A 137 20.57 2.11 -8.36
N ILE A 138 19.67 3.08 -8.46
CA ILE A 138 19.77 4.14 -9.46
C ILE A 138 21.03 4.99 -9.21
N ALA A 139 21.29 5.39 -7.96
CA ALA A 139 22.46 6.18 -7.60
C ALA A 139 23.77 5.43 -7.89
N ASN A 140 23.86 4.16 -7.53
CA ASN A 140 25.02 3.31 -7.84
C ASN A 140 25.26 3.20 -9.36
N ARG A 141 24.19 3.01 -10.14
CA ARG A 141 24.29 2.96 -11.61
C ARG A 141 24.78 4.26 -12.21
N ILE A 142 24.30 5.40 -11.71
CA ILE A 142 24.78 6.73 -12.13
C ILE A 142 26.25 6.89 -11.76
N TYR A 143 26.63 6.53 -10.56
CA TYR A 143 28.02 6.61 -10.11
C TYR A 143 28.95 5.77 -11.01
N ASP A 144 28.65 4.48 -11.19
CA ASP A 144 29.51 3.56 -11.92
C ASP A 144 29.62 3.90 -13.41
N ARG A 145 28.52 4.31 -14.04
CA ARG A 145 28.47 4.50 -15.50
C ARG A 145 28.81 5.92 -15.96
N ILE A 146 28.66 6.89 -15.11
CA ILE A 146 28.81 8.30 -15.48
C ILE A 146 29.89 8.97 -14.62
N LEU A 147 29.75 8.98 -13.29
CA LEU A 147 30.63 9.78 -12.45
C LEU A 147 32.03 9.19 -12.33
N LYS A 148 32.16 7.88 -12.19
CA LYS A 148 33.45 7.22 -12.04
C LYS A 148 34.30 7.34 -13.32
N PRO A 149 33.82 7.01 -14.51
CA PRO A 149 34.59 7.23 -15.74
C PRO A 149 34.96 8.68 -16.00
N TYR A 150 34.04 9.60 -15.67
CA TYR A 150 34.32 11.04 -15.79
C TYR A 150 35.48 11.49 -14.87
N LYS A 151 35.49 11.04 -13.63
CA LYS A 151 36.58 11.34 -12.69
C LYS A 151 37.93 10.76 -13.16
N GLU A 152 37.92 9.52 -13.65
CA GLU A 152 39.13 8.85 -14.16
C GLU A 152 39.69 9.53 -15.41
N ALA A 153 38.83 10.11 -16.25
CA ALA A 153 39.27 10.84 -17.46
C ALA A 153 39.75 12.28 -17.18
N THR A 154 39.51 12.82 -15.99
CA THR A 154 39.82 14.21 -15.64
C THR A 154 40.99 14.34 -14.65
N GLN A 155 41.56 13.21 -14.21
CA GLN A 155 42.83 13.11 -13.46
C GLN A 155 44.00 12.84 -14.36
#